data_b13b06eb8508250fa22ab67bda833483
#
_entry.id   b13b06eb8508250fa22ab67bda833483
#
_cell.length_a   1.000
_cell.length_b   1.000
_cell.length_c   1.000
_cell.angle_alpha   90.00
_cell.angle_beta   90.00
_cell.angle_gamma   90.00
#
_symmetry.space_group_name_H-M   'P 1'
#
loop_
_entity.id
_entity.type
_entity.pdbx_description
1 polymer ?
#
loop_
_entity_poly.entity_id
_entity_poly.type
_entity_poly.pdbx_seq_one_letter_code
_entity_poly.pdbx_strand_id
1 'polypeptide(L)'
;MDIIQAMKERRSVRSFNGQPLSHDTIADLQKAIDESYTLFGGKITIRLKYFDIKGDFKPSTYGVIKGASDYFLMAIGEGEDSALTAGFQFEQIVLKAWEMGLGTCWIAGTYKGSQFDQGEKWPEGESLKIICPVGFPEKQRMFEKVMRFTVGSNKRKPFSELFFEDDFKKPLNPDNKFGEALEMLRIAPSSTNSQPWRALVKDDKVRFYYKHKSPASVLDTGIGICHFYETEKYNGFEGNFNKETDFPAPPEDWKYLVTYRRE
;
A
#
# COMPACT_ATOMS: atom_id res chain seq x y z
N MET A 1 -12.31 -13.09 -7.93
CA MET A 1 -11.15 -12.42 -8.60
C MET A 1 -9.92 -12.97 -7.90
N ASP A 2 -8.86 -13.27 -8.62
CA ASP A 2 -7.62 -13.66 -7.96
C ASP A 2 -6.78 -12.41 -7.58
N ILE A 3 -5.76 -12.60 -6.74
CA ILE A 3 -4.94 -11.53 -6.19
C ILE A 3 -4.17 -10.77 -7.29
N ILE A 4 -3.71 -11.46 -8.34
CA ILE A 4 -2.99 -10.84 -9.46
C ILE A 4 -3.90 -9.91 -10.25
N GLN A 5 -5.14 -10.34 -10.48
CA GLN A 5 -6.14 -9.50 -11.14
C GLN A 5 -6.52 -8.29 -10.27
N ALA A 6 -6.65 -8.49 -8.95
CA ALA A 6 -6.89 -7.40 -8.01
C ALA A 6 -5.77 -6.34 -8.07
N MET A 7 -4.50 -6.75 -8.07
CA MET A 7 -3.35 -5.85 -8.21
C MET A 7 -3.39 -5.05 -9.51
N LYS A 8 -3.74 -5.70 -10.63
CA LYS A 8 -3.81 -5.05 -11.96
C LYS A 8 -4.97 -4.07 -12.08
N GLU A 9 -6.10 -4.35 -11.46
CA GLU A 9 -7.34 -3.57 -11.62
C GLU A 9 -7.56 -2.51 -10.53
N ARG A 10 -7.01 -2.73 -9.32
CA ARG A 10 -7.21 -1.84 -8.18
C ARG A 10 -6.80 -0.40 -8.52
N ARG A 11 -7.66 0.50 -8.16
CA ARG A 11 -7.43 1.95 -8.29
C ARG A 11 -7.92 2.70 -7.05
N SER A 12 -7.38 3.88 -6.80
CA SER A 12 -7.90 4.78 -5.77
C SER A 12 -9.30 5.27 -6.13
N VAL A 13 -10.26 4.99 -5.26
CA VAL A 13 -11.66 5.45 -5.36
C VAL A 13 -11.86 6.61 -4.37
N ARG A 14 -12.35 7.74 -4.86
CA ARG A 14 -12.55 8.96 -4.07
C ARG A 14 -14.01 9.38 -3.97
N SER A 15 -14.88 8.79 -4.80
CA SER A 15 -16.33 9.03 -4.79
C SER A 15 -17.05 7.71 -4.53
N PHE A 16 -17.84 7.71 -3.47
CA PHE A 16 -18.62 6.57 -3.00
C PHE A 16 -20.10 6.89 -3.13
N ASN A 17 -20.95 5.87 -3.26
CA ASN A 17 -22.38 6.03 -3.49
C ASN A 17 -23.17 6.38 -2.21
N GLY A 18 -22.52 6.42 -1.05
CA GLY A 18 -23.14 6.72 0.25
C GLY A 18 -23.95 5.56 0.85
N GLN A 19 -23.91 4.39 0.23
CA GLN A 19 -24.55 3.20 0.77
C GLN A 19 -23.71 2.65 1.94
N PRO A 20 -24.29 2.44 3.13
CA PRO A 20 -23.60 1.81 4.25
C PRO A 20 -23.18 0.38 3.88
N LEU A 21 -22.08 -0.07 4.46
CA LEU A 21 -21.67 -1.47 4.38
C LEU A 21 -22.66 -2.34 5.18
N SER A 22 -22.95 -3.54 4.70
CA SER A 22 -23.73 -4.52 5.46
C SER A 22 -22.94 -5.09 6.63
N HIS A 23 -23.61 -5.66 7.62
CA HIS A 23 -22.95 -6.34 8.73
C HIS A 23 -21.99 -7.44 8.25
N ASP A 24 -22.40 -8.23 7.26
CA ASP A 24 -21.57 -9.29 6.68
C ASP A 24 -20.32 -8.72 6.01
N THR A 25 -20.47 -7.63 5.24
CA THR A 25 -19.32 -6.94 4.62
C THR A 25 -18.35 -6.40 5.67
N ILE A 26 -18.87 -5.81 6.76
CA ILE A 26 -18.06 -5.31 7.88
C ILE A 26 -17.32 -6.48 8.55
N ALA A 27 -18.01 -7.62 8.77
CA ALA A 27 -17.41 -8.82 9.35
C ALA A 27 -16.29 -9.38 8.46
N ASP A 28 -16.49 -9.42 7.14
CA ASP A 28 -15.46 -9.85 6.19
C ASP A 28 -14.25 -8.92 6.16
N LEU A 29 -14.46 -7.61 6.26
CA LEU A 29 -13.38 -6.63 6.37
C LEU A 29 -12.63 -6.75 7.70
N GLN A 30 -13.34 -6.98 8.81
CA GLN A 30 -12.71 -7.23 10.10
C GLN A 30 -11.87 -8.51 10.06
N LYS A 31 -12.41 -9.57 9.46
CA LYS A 31 -11.66 -10.82 9.23
C LYS A 31 -10.40 -10.56 8.39
N ALA A 32 -10.48 -9.73 7.35
CA ALA A 32 -9.31 -9.36 6.56
C ALA A 32 -8.25 -8.60 7.38
N ILE A 33 -8.66 -7.78 8.35
CA ILE A 33 -7.74 -7.14 9.30
C ILE A 33 -7.08 -8.20 10.18
N ASP A 34 -7.87 -9.10 10.77
CA ASP A 34 -7.41 -10.10 11.73
C ASP A 34 -6.48 -11.16 11.07
N GLU A 35 -6.74 -11.49 9.81
CA GLU A 35 -5.94 -12.44 9.01
C GLU A 35 -4.73 -11.78 8.33
N SER A 36 -4.67 -10.44 8.27
CA SER A 36 -3.51 -9.75 7.71
C SER A 36 -2.27 -9.98 8.56
N TYR A 37 -1.15 -10.17 7.90
CA TYR A 37 0.09 -10.51 8.57
C TYR A 37 1.22 -9.56 8.17
N THR A 38 2.24 -9.51 9.01
CA THR A 38 3.49 -8.81 8.72
C THR A 38 4.67 -9.76 8.78
N LEU A 39 5.68 -9.45 7.96
CA LEU A 39 6.98 -10.13 7.96
C LEU A 39 8.08 -9.21 8.53
N PHE A 40 7.67 -8.07 9.10
CA PHE A 40 8.55 -7.04 9.64
C PHE A 40 8.18 -6.72 11.08
N GLY A 41 9.13 -6.23 11.86
CA GLY A 41 8.96 -5.98 13.29
C GLY A 41 8.31 -4.65 13.68
N GLY A 42 7.57 -4.01 12.75
CA GLY A 42 6.96 -2.69 12.97
C GLY A 42 5.68 -2.74 13.80
N LYS A 43 5.36 -1.59 14.44
CA LYS A 43 4.14 -1.43 15.23
C LYS A 43 3.07 -0.71 14.41
N ILE A 44 1.91 -1.33 14.24
CA ILE A 44 0.74 -0.73 13.61
C ILE A 44 -0.54 -1.25 14.26
N THR A 45 -1.55 -0.41 14.28
CA THR A 45 -2.92 -0.79 14.67
C THR A 45 -3.89 -0.31 13.59
N ILE A 46 -4.71 -1.23 13.10
CA ILE A 46 -5.71 -0.95 12.07
C ILE A 46 -7.10 -1.13 12.68
N ARG A 47 -7.98 -0.17 12.46
CA ARG A 47 -9.39 -0.22 12.91
C ARG A 47 -10.31 0.16 11.77
N LEU A 48 -11.45 -0.53 11.69
CA LEU A 48 -12.55 -0.13 10.82
C LEU A 48 -13.54 0.72 11.65
N LYS A 49 -13.86 1.93 11.16
CA LYS A 49 -14.74 2.88 11.85
C LYS A 49 -15.81 3.43 10.91
N TYR A 50 -17.04 3.44 11.40
CA TYR A 50 -18.17 4.09 10.74
C TYR A 50 -18.31 5.54 11.21
N PHE A 51 -18.66 6.44 10.29
CA PHE A 51 -19.02 7.82 10.55
C PHE A 51 -20.39 8.11 9.94
N ASP A 52 -21.31 8.63 10.74
CA ASP A 52 -22.61 9.07 10.23
C ASP A 52 -22.44 10.33 9.36
N ILE A 53 -22.37 10.13 8.07
CA ILE A 53 -22.20 11.23 7.10
C ILE A 53 -23.48 12.00 6.80
N LYS A 54 -24.64 11.55 7.32
CA LYS A 54 -25.94 12.23 7.23
C LYS A 54 -26.25 13.07 8.47
N GLY A 55 -25.54 12.83 9.58
CA GLY A 55 -25.65 13.58 10.81
C GLY A 55 -24.88 14.91 10.76
N ASP A 56 -24.90 15.62 11.89
CA ASP A 56 -24.29 16.95 12.03
C ASP A 56 -22.76 16.91 11.97
N PHE A 57 -22.16 15.76 12.22
CA PHE A 57 -20.72 15.59 12.24
C PHE A 57 -20.22 14.73 11.09
N LYS A 58 -19.54 15.37 10.14
CA LYS A 58 -18.87 14.71 9.02
C LYS A 58 -17.38 14.99 9.06
N PRO A 59 -16.52 13.97 9.22
CA PRO A 59 -15.08 14.18 9.26
C PRO A 59 -14.57 14.69 7.90
N SER A 60 -13.68 15.69 7.96
CA SER A 60 -13.22 16.40 6.78
C SER A 60 -11.99 15.72 6.15
N THR A 61 -12.10 15.49 4.86
CA THR A 61 -10.98 15.14 3.98
C THR A 61 -10.66 16.27 2.99
N TYR A 62 -11.02 17.50 3.36
CA TYR A 62 -10.85 18.70 2.52
C TYR A 62 -11.43 18.52 1.09
N GLY A 63 -12.52 17.77 0.97
CA GLY A 63 -13.20 17.51 -0.31
C GLY A 63 -12.55 16.44 -1.20
N VAL A 64 -11.46 15.81 -0.75
CA VAL A 64 -10.79 14.73 -1.51
C VAL A 64 -11.67 13.48 -1.60
N ILE A 65 -12.38 13.14 -0.52
CA ILE A 65 -13.31 12.00 -0.47
C ILE A 65 -14.74 12.49 -0.40
N LYS A 66 -15.63 11.83 -1.15
CA LYS A 66 -17.07 12.10 -1.19
C LYS A 66 -17.86 10.82 -0.96
N GLY A 67 -18.86 10.87 -0.10
CA GLY A 67 -19.86 9.81 0.08
C GLY A 67 -19.40 8.58 0.86
N ALA A 68 -18.18 8.52 1.38
CA ALA A 68 -17.74 7.42 2.25
C ALA A 68 -18.22 7.65 3.69
N SER A 69 -18.77 6.59 4.31
CA SER A 69 -19.12 6.51 5.73
C SER A 69 -18.14 5.66 6.53
N ASP A 70 -17.52 4.68 5.88
CA ASP A 70 -16.67 3.70 6.53
C ASP A 70 -15.20 3.96 6.16
N TYR A 71 -14.34 3.88 7.17
CA TYR A 71 -12.92 4.17 7.02
C TYR A 71 -12.07 3.17 7.81
N PHE A 72 -11.02 2.69 7.20
CA PHE A 72 -9.90 2.18 7.96
C PHE A 72 -9.11 3.35 8.55
N LEU A 73 -8.81 3.25 9.82
CA LEU A 73 -7.92 4.14 10.56
C LEU A 73 -6.66 3.35 10.90
N MET A 74 -5.48 3.87 10.56
CA MET A 74 -4.24 3.19 10.85
C MET A 74 -3.32 4.09 11.68
N ALA A 75 -3.08 3.66 12.91
CA ALA A 75 -2.02 4.18 13.75
C ALA A 75 -0.72 3.44 13.46
N ILE A 76 0.37 4.19 13.40
CA ILE A 76 1.69 3.68 13.04
C ILE A 76 2.68 4.16 14.09
N GLY A 77 3.53 3.26 14.55
CA GLY A 77 4.67 3.56 15.42
C GLY A 77 5.78 4.30 14.68
N GLU A 78 6.79 4.72 15.42
CA GLU A 78 7.95 5.40 14.85
C GLU A 78 8.90 4.41 14.14
N GLY A 79 9.70 4.93 13.23
CA GLY A 79 10.76 4.21 12.53
C GLY A 79 10.38 3.57 11.19
N GLU A 80 11.41 3.14 10.46
CA GLU A 80 11.27 2.57 9.12
C GLU A 80 10.52 1.23 9.14
N ASP A 81 10.73 0.39 10.15
CA ASP A 81 10.06 -0.92 10.25
C ASP A 81 8.55 -0.77 10.41
N SER A 82 8.09 0.23 11.17
CA SER A 82 6.65 0.51 11.30
C SER A 82 6.04 1.02 10.00
N ALA A 83 6.75 1.89 9.28
CA ALA A 83 6.31 2.38 7.97
C ALA A 83 6.28 1.25 6.92
N LEU A 84 7.30 0.38 6.91
CA LEU A 84 7.37 -0.79 6.03
C LEU A 84 6.22 -1.77 6.31
N THR A 85 6.01 -2.12 7.59
CA THR A 85 4.91 -2.96 8.05
C THR A 85 3.56 -2.38 7.63
N ALA A 86 3.36 -1.08 7.82
CA ALA A 86 2.10 -0.40 7.47
C ALA A 86 1.78 -0.56 5.98
N GLY A 87 2.74 -0.31 5.10
CA GLY A 87 2.57 -0.50 3.66
C GLY A 87 2.25 -1.93 3.30
N PHE A 88 3.04 -2.88 3.82
CA PHE A 88 2.91 -4.29 3.51
C PHE A 88 1.61 -4.91 4.02
N GLN A 89 1.30 -4.73 5.30
CA GLN A 89 0.15 -5.38 5.92
C GLN A 89 -1.18 -4.76 5.48
N PHE A 90 -1.26 -3.43 5.40
CA PHE A 90 -2.52 -2.80 5.04
C PHE A 90 -2.87 -2.95 3.55
N GLU A 91 -1.89 -3.08 2.64
CA GLU A 91 -2.21 -3.33 1.24
C GLU A 91 -2.89 -4.69 1.01
N GLN A 92 -2.63 -5.72 1.83
CA GLN A 92 -3.38 -6.98 1.80
C GLN A 92 -4.88 -6.73 2.01
N ILE A 93 -5.22 -5.89 2.98
CA ILE A 93 -6.61 -5.51 3.29
C ILE A 93 -7.23 -4.70 2.13
N VAL A 94 -6.45 -3.78 1.53
CA VAL A 94 -6.88 -2.98 0.38
C VAL A 94 -7.16 -3.86 -0.84
N LEU A 95 -6.31 -4.85 -1.11
CA LEU A 95 -6.53 -5.82 -2.19
C LEU A 95 -7.76 -6.69 -1.90
N LYS A 96 -7.92 -7.15 -0.66
CA LYS A 96 -9.11 -7.92 -0.24
C LYS A 96 -10.40 -7.12 -0.40
N ALA A 97 -10.40 -5.85 0.01
CA ALA A 97 -11.56 -4.97 -0.20
C ALA A 97 -11.90 -4.84 -1.70
N TRP A 98 -10.88 -4.75 -2.57
CA TRP A 98 -11.08 -4.71 -4.02
C TRP A 98 -11.69 -6.01 -4.56
N GLU A 99 -11.24 -7.18 -4.10
CA GLU A 99 -11.85 -8.48 -4.44
C GLU A 99 -13.33 -8.56 -4.07
N MET A 100 -13.72 -7.88 -2.97
CA MET A 100 -15.10 -7.77 -2.50
C MET A 100 -15.92 -6.73 -3.31
N GLY A 101 -15.34 -6.08 -4.33
CA GLY A 101 -15.99 -5.05 -5.12
C GLY A 101 -16.04 -3.67 -4.45
N LEU A 102 -15.29 -3.45 -3.39
CA LEU A 102 -15.22 -2.20 -2.67
C LEU A 102 -14.09 -1.31 -3.20
N GLY A 103 -14.31 -0.01 -3.17
CA GLY A 103 -13.28 1.00 -3.47
C GLY A 103 -12.57 1.44 -2.21
N THR A 104 -11.28 1.79 -2.35
CA THR A 104 -10.43 2.31 -1.29
C THR A 104 -9.54 3.45 -1.80
N CYS A 105 -9.00 4.26 -0.89
CA CYS A 105 -8.01 5.28 -1.21
C CYS A 105 -7.09 5.56 -0.01
N TRP A 106 -5.81 5.30 -0.15
CA TRP A 106 -4.81 5.70 0.84
C TRP A 106 -4.74 7.22 1.00
N ILE A 107 -4.82 7.72 2.24
CA ILE A 107 -4.74 9.15 2.55
C ILE A 107 -3.84 9.36 3.77
N ALA A 108 -2.72 10.05 3.56
CA ALA A 108 -1.71 10.34 4.59
C ALA A 108 -1.70 11.79 5.09
N GLY A 109 -2.32 12.75 4.39
CA GLY A 109 -2.16 14.17 4.73
C GLY A 109 -3.36 15.06 4.43
N THR A 110 -4.32 14.63 3.64
CA THR A 110 -5.47 15.44 3.25
C THR A 110 -6.72 15.10 4.06
N TYR A 111 -6.59 15.14 5.39
CA TYR A 111 -7.71 14.94 6.32
C TYR A 111 -7.49 15.70 7.63
N LYS A 112 -8.57 16.01 8.36
CA LYS A 112 -8.50 16.64 9.66
C LYS A 112 -8.38 15.58 10.76
N GLY A 113 -7.13 15.28 11.15
CA GLY A 113 -6.78 14.18 12.05
C GLY A 113 -7.62 14.13 13.32
N SER A 114 -7.79 15.27 14.02
CA SER A 114 -8.58 15.34 15.26
C SER A 114 -10.04 14.90 15.12
N GLN A 115 -10.60 14.92 13.92
CA GLN A 115 -11.97 14.46 13.67
C GLN A 115 -12.05 12.95 13.45
N PHE A 116 -11.03 12.35 12.87
CA PHE A 116 -10.95 10.89 12.70
C PHE A 116 -10.49 10.19 13.97
N ASP A 117 -9.60 10.85 14.73
CA ASP A 117 -9.00 10.34 15.96
C ASP A 117 -9.90 10.45 17.20
N GLN A 118 -11.03 11.15 17.06
CA GLN A 118 -11.94 11.40 18.18
C GLN A 118 -12.46 10.10 18.79
N GLY A 119 -12.20 9.92 20.09
CA GLY A 119 -12.61 8.76 20.86
C GLY A 119 -11.70 7.53 20.69
N GLU A 120 -10.66 7.62 19.87
CA GLU A 120 -9.69 6.54 19.70
C GLU A 120 -8.64 6.55 20.83
N LYS A 121 -8.25 5.34 21.22
CA LYS A 121 -7.10 5.11 22.11
C LYS A 121 -6.15 4.18 21.40
N TRP A 122 -5.03 4.72 20.98
CA TRP A 122 -3.98 3.94 20.30
C TRP A 122 -3.01 3.33 21.32
N PRO A 123 -2.34 2.20 20.98
CA PRO A 123 -1.25 1.67 21.78
C PRO A 123 -0.12 2.69 21.97
N GLU A 124 0.66 2.51 23.03
CA GLU A 124 1.77 3.42 23.32
C GLU A 124 2.80 3.47 22.19
N GLY A 125 3.17 4.66 21.80
CA GLY A 125 4.11 4.92 20.71
C GLY A 125 3.49 4.89 19.32
N GLU A 126 2.18 4.66 19.19
CA GLU A 126 1.45 4.72 17.92
C GLU A 126 0.57 5.97 17.84
N SER A 127 0.39 6.49 16.64
CA SER A 127 -0.51 7.62 16.38
C SER A 127 -1.14 7.48 15.00
N LEU A 128 -2.36 8.03 14.83
CA LEU A 128 -3.06 8.01 13.54
C LEU A 128 -2.24 8.73 12.46
N LYS A 129 -1.79 8.00 11.46
CA LYS A 129 -1.00 8.51 10.33
C LYS A 129 -1.74 8.37 8.99
N ILE A 130 -2.61 7.38 8.87
CA ILE A 130 -3.30 7.05 7.62
C ILE A 130 -4.79 6.87 7.90
N ILE A 131 -5.60 7.39 7.00
CA ILE A 131 -7.00 6.98 6.86
C ILE A 131 -7.22 6.41 5.46
N CYS A 132 -8.17 5.50 5.33
CA CYS A 132 -8.53 4.93 4.04
C CYS A 132 -10.05 4.70 3.99
N PRO A 133 -10.81 5.51 3.21
CA PRO A 133 -12.22 5.24 3.00
C PRO A 133 -12.39 3.87 2.34
N VAL A 134 -13.46 3.18 2.70
CA VAL A 134 -13.89 1.92 2.10
C VAL A 134 -15.39 1.95 1.85
N GLY A 135 -15.83 1.43 0.70
CA GLY A 135 -17.25 1.40 0.35
C GLY A 135 -17.49 1.15 -1.13
N PHE A 136 -18.77 1.19 -1.52
CA PHE A 136 -19.15 0.97 -2.91
C PHE A 136 -18.81 2.20 -3.78
N PRO A 137 -18.03 2.01 -4.86
CA PRO A 137 -17.69 3.10 -5.76
C PRO A 137 -18.94 3.74 -6.38
N GLU A 138 -18.99 5.06 -6.44
CA GLU A 138 -19.94 5.76 -7.31
C GLU A 138 -19.48 5.64 -8.77
N LYS A 139 -20.42 5.74 -9.73
CA LYS A 139 -20.06 5.82 -11.16
C LYS A 139 -19.05 6.94 -11.37
N GLN A 140 -17.98 6.64 -12.12
CA GLN A 140 -16.85 7.56 -12.32
C GLN A 140 -17.30 8.98 -12.71
N ARG A 141 -16.98 9.95 -11.85
CA ARG A 141 -17.20 11.37 -12.14
C ARG A 141 -15.99 11.95 -12.89
N MET A 142 -16.24 13.00 -13.66
CA MET A 142 -15.20 13.74 -14.42
C MET A 142 -14.04 14.19 -13.50
N PHE A 143 -14.34 14.56 -12.26
CA PHE A 143 -13.36 14.96 -11.23
C PHE A 143 -12.31 13.88 -10.96
N GLU A 144 -12.69 12.60 -10.87
CA GLU A 144 -11.73 11.50 -10.64
C GLU A 144 -10.83 11.26 -11.85
N LYS A 145 -11.35 11.48 -13.07
CA LYS A 145 -10.54 11.43 -14.29
C LYS A 145 -9.48 12.53 -14.30
N VAL A 146 -9.87 13.76 -13.92
CA VAL A 146 -8.95 14.91 -13.84
C VAL A 146 -7.88 14.67 -12.77
N MET A 147 -8.26 14.26 -11.54
CA MET A 147 -7.29 13.97 -10.49
C MET A 147 -6.29 12.88 -10.88
N ARG A 148 -6.75 11.80 -11.52
CA ARG A 148 -5.85 10.74 -12.01
C ARG A 148 -4.91 11.23 -13.08
N PHE A 149 -5.37 12.07 -13.98
CA PHE A 149 -4.55 12.68 -15.03
C PHE A 149 -3.48 13.60 -14.41
N THR A 150 -3.86 14.46 -13.46
CA THR A 150 -2.95 15.43 -12.81
C THR A 150 -1.84 14.73 -12.01
N VAL A 151 -2.16 13.64 -11.31
CA VAL A 151 -1.18 12.85 -10.54
C VAL A 151 -0.38 11.90 -11.45
N GLY A 152 -0.77 11.75 -12.71
CA GLY A 152 -0.13 10.82 -13.65
C GLY A 152 -0.22 9.36 -13.19
N SER A 153 -1.31 8.99 -12.50
CA SER A 153 -1.46 7.69 -11.84
C SER A 153 -1.37 6.47 -12.77
N ASN A 154 -1.54 6.70 -14.07
CA ASN A 154 -1.40 5.65 -15.11
C ASN A 154 0.02 5.55 -15.69
N LYS A 155 0.91 6.48 -15.32
CA LYS A 155 2.30 6.47 -15.79
C LYS A 155 3.15 5.65 -14.83
N ARG A 156 3.72 4.57 -15.31
CA ARG A 156 4.69 3.78 -14.57
C ARG A 156 6.07 3.95 -15.17
N LYS A 157 7.09 4.02 -14.31
CA LYS A 157 8.48 4.02 -14.74
C LYS A 157 8.79 2.71 -15.48
N PRO A 158 9.69 2.75 -16.46
CA PRO A 158 10.16 1.53 -17.13
C PRO A 158 10.72 0.53 -16.11
N PHE A 159 10.50 -0.75 -16.37
CA PHE A 159 11.00 -1.84 -15.54
C PHE A 159 12.53 -1.73 -15.36
N SER A 160 13.25 -1.41 -16.43
CA SER A 160 14.70 -1.25 -16.47
C SER A 160 15.26 -0.08 -15.66
N GLU A 161 14.42 0.89 -15.27
CA GLU A 161 14.82 1.98 -14.37
C GLU A 161 14.65 1.65 -12.88
N LEU A 162 13.93 0.57 -12.57
CA LEU A 162 13.57 0.21 -11.22
C LEU A 162 14.31 -1.02 -10.71
N PHE A 163 14.61 -1.97 -11.62
CA PHE A 163 15.09 -3.28 -11.26
C PHE A 163 16.38 -3.63 -11.98
N PHE A 164 17.33 -4.19 -11.24
CA PHE A 164 18.70 -4.40 -11.67
C PHE A 164 19.15 -5.82 -11.36
N GLU A 165 20.15 -6.30 -12.08
CA GLU A 165 20.76 -7.62 -11.92
C GLU A 165 22.25 -7.48 -11.63
N ASP A 166 22.73 -8.20 -10.62
CA ASP A 166 24.12 -8.22 -10.15
C ASP A 166 24.65 -6.89 -9.61
N ASP A 167 24.48 -5.80 -10.37
CA ASP A 167 24.85 -4.45 -9.98
C ASP A 167 23.82 -3.40 -10.45
N PHE A 168 23.91 -2.15 -9.99
CA PHE A 168 22.96 -1.09 -10.32
C PHE A 168 23.14 -0.47 -11.72
N LYS A 169 24.05 -1.00 -12.54
CA LYS A 169 24.28 -0.54 -13.92
C LYS A 169 23.62 -1.47 -14.94
N LYS A 170 23.36 -2.72 -14.56
CA LYS A 170 22.74 -3.73 -15.42
C LYS A 170 21.24 -3.83 -15.16
N PRO A 171 20.38 -3.34 -16.06
CA PRO A 171 18.93 -3.54 -15.93
C PRO A 171 18.57 -5.03 -15.90
N LEU A 172 17.62 -5.39 -15.05
CA LEU A 172 17.10 -6.75 -14.96
C LEU A 172 16.27 -7.07 -16.21
N ASN A 173 16.47 -8.27 -16.77
CA ASN A 173 15.59 -8.79 -17.81
C ASN A 173 14.20 -9.08 -17.20
N PRO A 174 13.09 -8.59 -17.79
CA PRO A 174 11.73 -8.91 -17.32
C PRO A 174 11.40 -10.41 -17.30
N ASP A 175 12.06 -11.23 -18.11
CA ASP A 175 11.90 -12.69 -18.12
C ASP A 175 12.68 -13.40 -17.00
N ASN A 176 13.31 -12.66 -16.09
CA ASN A 176 13.95 -13.20 -14.90
C ASN A 176 12.92 -13.92 -14.02
N LYS A 177 13.36 -14.93 -13.24
CA LYS A 177 12.50 -15.72 -12.35
C LYS A 177 11.67 -14.91 -11.34
N PHE A 178 12.06 -13.66 -11.04
CA PHE A 178 11.30 -12.70 -10.21
C PHE A 178 10.56 -11.65 -11.05
N GLY A 179 10.60 -11.75 -12.38
CA GLY A 179 10.11 -10.71 -13.28
C GLY A 179 8.64 -10.41 -13.10
N GLU A 180 7.78 -11.43 -12.98
CA GLU A 180 6.35 -11.24 -12.75
C GLU A 180 6.06 -10.58 -11.39
N ALA A 181 6.70 -11.02 -10.32
CA ALA A 181 6.52 -10.45 -8.99
C ALA A 181 7.02 -8.99 -8.93
N LEU A 182 8.13 -8.68 -9.61
CA LEU A 182 8.64 -7.32 -9.73
C LEU A 182 7.75 -6.44 -10.63
N GLU A 183 7.09 -7.02 -11.64
CA GLU A 183 6.09 -6.28 -12.43
C GLU A 183 4.88 -5.90 -11.58
N MET A 184 4.38 -6.80 -10.71
CA MET A 184 3.30 -6.46 -9.78
C MET A 184 3.75 -5.39 -8.78
N LEU A 185 4.98 -5.45 -8.28
CA LEU A 185 5.57 -4.35 -7.49
C LEU A 185 5.61 -3.04 -8.29
N ARG A 186 6.03 -3.07 -9.56
CA ARG A 186 6.12 -1.89 -10.42
C ARG A 186 4.79 -1.16 -10.59
N ILE A 187 3.68 -1.89 -10.69
CA ILE A 187 2.34 -1.31 -10.86
C ILE A 187 1.67 -0.92 -9.53
N ALA A 188 2.25 -1.26 -8.40
CA ALA A 188 1.72 -0.92 -7.08
C ALA A 188 1.43 0.59 -6.93
N PRO A 189 0.48 0.99 -6.07
CA PRO A 189 0.25 2.41 -5.81
C PRO A 189 1.36 3.03 -4.95
N SER A 190 1.56 4.32 -5.12
CA SER A 190 2.43 5.11 -4.24
C SER A 190 1.92 6.54 -4.11
N SER A 191 2.29 7.20 -3.02
CA SER A 191 1.99 8.60 -2.79
C SER A 191 2.45 9.44 -3.98
N THR A 192 1.55 10.24 -4.54
CA THR A 192 1.77 11.08 -5.75
C THR A 192 2.39 10.33 -6.94
N ASN A 193 2.20 9.00 -6.99
CA ASN A 193 2.80 8.11 -8.00
C ASN A 193 4.34 8.20 -8.04
N SER A 194 4.98 8.37 -6.89
CA SER A 194 6.42 8.60 -6.75
C SER A 194 7.28 7.40 -7.16
N GLN A 195 6.75 6.17 -6.98
CA GLN A 195 7.42 4.90 -7.30
C GLN A 195 8.85 4.86 -6.71
N PRO A 196 9.00 4.93 -5.37
CA PRO A 196 10.29 5.11 -4.73
C PRO A 196 11.16 3.86 -4.74
N TRP A 197 10.57 2.69 -4.89
CA TRP A 197 11.21 1.38 -4.83
C TRP A 197 12.26 1.14 -5.89
N ARG A 198 13.27 0.38 -5.52
CA ARG A 198 14.30 -0.19 -6.41
C ARG A 198 14.58 -1.60 -5.94
N ALA A 199 14.94 -2.49 -6.86
CA ALA A 199 15.35 -3.84 -6.49
C ALA A 199 16.62 -4.25 -7.24
N LEU A 200 17.49 -4.96 -6.52
CA LEU A 200 18.67 -5.61 -7.07
C LEU A 200 18.54 -7.12 -6.89
N VAL A 201 18.47 -7.82 -7.99
CA VAL A 201 18.42 -9.30 -8.04
C VAL A 201 19.81 -9.85 -8.18
N LYS A 202 20.18 -10.78 -7.31
CA LYS A 202 21.40 -11.57 -7.43
C LYS A 202 21.16 -12.95 -6.85
N ASP A 203 21.43 -13.98 -7.62
CA ASP A 203 21.16 -15.37 -7.26
C ASP A 203 19.67 -15.59 -6.89
N ASP A 204 19.39 -16.13 -5.70
CA ASP A 204 18.03 -16.34 -5.17
C ASP A 204 17.54 -15.19 -4.27
N LYS A 205 18.18 -14.03 -4.36
CA LYS A 205 17.89 -12.89 -3.53
C LYS A 205 17.39 -11.70 -4.32
N VAL A 206 16.41 -11.00 -3.74
CA VAL A 206 15.95 -9.69 -4.19
C VAL A 206 16.19 -8.69 -3.06
N ARG A 207 17.11 -7.77 -3.25
CA ARG A 207 17.39 -6.69 -2.30
C ARG A 207 16.59 -5.48 -2.65
N PHE A 208 15.76 -5.03 -1.72
CA PHE A 208 14.91 -3.85 -1.89
C PHE A 208 15.59 -2.62 -1.32
N TYR A 209 15.53 -1.57 -2.12
CA TYR A 209 16.01 -0.23 -1.79
C TYR A 209 14.89 0.77 -2.05
N TYR A 210 14.98 1.93 -1.46
CA TYR A 210 14.10 3.03 -1.79
C TYR A 210 14.88 4.33 -2.03
N LYS A 211 14.34 5.12 -2.96
CA LYS A 211 14.78 6.49 -3.15
C LYS A 211 13.91 7.40 -2.28
N HIS A 212 14.55 8.17 -1.39
CA HIS A 212 13.79 9.08 -0.54
C HIS A 212 13.16 10.19 -1.38
N LYS A 213 11.85 10.14 -1.57
CA LYS A 213 11.04 11.12 -2.34
C LYS A 213 10.13 11.93 -1.43
N SER A 214 9.67 11.32 -0.36
CA SER A 214 8.74 11.87 0.62
C SER A 214 8.80 11.06 1.92
N PRO A 215 8.20 11.55 3.01
CA PRO A 215 8.04 10.75 4.24
C PRO A 215 7.33 9.41 4.03
N ALA A 216 6.52 9.29 2.98
CA ALA A 216 5.82 8.04 2.65
C ALA A 216 6.68 7.02 1.87
N SER A 217 7.94 7.32 1.52
CA SER A 217 8.73 6.48 0.62
C SER A 217 8.95 5.06 1.13
N VAL A 218 9.14 4.86 2.43
CA VAL A 218 9.28 3.52 3.03
C VAL A 218 7.94 2.78 3.02
N LEU A 219 6.85 3.44 3.43
CA LEU A 219 5.50 2.90 3.39
C LEU A 219 5.11 2.51 1.97
N ASP A 220 5.33 3.38 0.98
CA ASP A 220 5.07 3.10 -0.43
C ASP A 220 5.87 1.88 -0.91
N THR A 221 7.12 1.73 -0.45
CA THR A 221 7.94 0.54 -0.78
C THR A 221 7.37 -0.71 -0.12
N GLY A 222 6.83 -0.61 1.09
CA GLY A 222 6.09 -1.70 1.75
C GLY A 222 4.87 -2.17 0.96
N ILE A 223 4.10 -1.24 0.39
CA ILE A 223 3.00 -1.55 -0.54
C ILE A 223 3.52 -2.35 -1.75
N GLY A 224 4.61 -1.88 -2.36
CA GLY A 224 5.22 -2.58 -3.49
C GLY A 224 5.73 -3.98 -3.11
N ILE A 225 6.36 -4.13 -1.95
CA ILE A 225 6.84 -5.44 -1.45
C ILE A 225 5.67 -6.38 -1.15
N CYS A 226 4.51 -5.88 -0.71
CA CYS A 226 3.29 -6.69 -0.57
C CYS A 226 2.88 -7.28 -1.93
N HIS A 227 2.81 -6.47 -2.99
CA HIS A 227 2.50 -6.96 -4.32
C HIS A 227 3.50 -8.01 -4.81
N PHE A 228 4.79 -7.77 -4.60
CA PHE A 228 5.85 -8.74 -4.92
C PHE A 228 5.64 -10.07 -4.19
N TYR A 229 5.51 -10.03 -2.88
CA TYR A 229 5.45 -11.23 -2.05
C TYR A 229 4.17 -12.04 -2.28
N GLU A 230 3.03 -11.39 -2.39
CA GLU A 230 1.76 -12.07 -2.69
C GLU A 230 1.78 -12.70 -4.09
N THR A 231 2.54 -12.13 -5.05
CA THR A 231 2.75 -12.76 -6.35
C THR A 231 3.64 -14.00 -6.26
N GLU A 232 4.71 -13.95 -5.47
CA GLU A 232 5.55 -15.13 -5.20
C GLU A 232 4.72 -16.27 -4.59
N LYS A 233 3.92 -15.98 -3.57
CA LYS A 233 3.01 -16.95 -2.96
C LYS A 233 1.97 -17.51 -3.95
N TYR A 234 1.37 -16.66 -4.76
CA TYR A 234 0.40 -17.07 -5.77
C TYR A 234 1.01 -18.06 -6.78
N ASN A 235 2.28 -17.87 -7.13
CA ASN A 235 3.05 -18.74 -7.99
C ASN A 235 3.62 -19.99 -7.30
N GLY A 236 3.29 -20.19 -6.01
CA GLY A 236 3.71 -21.36 -5.23
C GLY A 236 5.14 -21.29 -4.69
N PHE A 237 5.73 -20.10 -4.63
CA PHE A 237 7.04 -19.89 -4.04
C PHE A 237 6.93 -19.42 -2.60
N GLU A 238 7.80 -19.95 -1.75
CA GLU A 238 7.99 -19.49 -0.39
C GLU A 238 9.32 -18.73 -0.29
N GLY A 239 9.44 -17.92 0.76
CA GLY A 239 10.68 -17.18 1.02
C GLY A 239 10.52 -16.26 2.22
N ASN A 240 11.64 -15.73 2.69
CA ASN A 240 11.68 -14.92 3.88
C ASN A 240 12.39 -13.57 3.65
N PHE A 241 12.11 -12.63 4.55
CA PHE A 241 12.73 -11.31 4.55
C PHE A 241 13.71 -11.18 5.71
N ASN A 242 14.91 -10.68 5.42
CA ASN A 242 15.93 -10.42 6.41
C ASN A 242 16.67 -9.11 6.10
N LYS A 243 17.11 -8.40 7.15
CA LYS A 243 18.06 -7.30 6.99
C LYS A 243 19.46 -7.87 6.91
N GLU A 244 20.15 -7.62 5.80
CA GLU A 244 21.55 -7.99 5.62
C GLU A 244 22.44 -6.85 6.16
N THR A 245 23.59 -7.22 6.71
CA THR A 245 24.64 -6.26 7.12
C THR A 245 25.66 -6.01 6.00
N ASP A 246 25.77 -6.96 5.09
CA ASP A 246 26.61 -6.87 3.90
C ASP A 246 25.74 -6.92 2.64
N PHE A 247 25.60 -5.79 1.99
CA PHE A 247 24.80 -5.62 0.78
C PHE A 247 25.52 -4.66 -0.19
N PRO A 248 25.28 -4.78 -1.52
CA PRO A 248 25.84 -3.86 -2.49
C PRO A 248 25.49 -2.40 -2.16
N ALA A 249 26.50 -1.55 -2.08
CA ALA A 249 26.33 -0.13 -1.80
C ALA A 249 25.47 0.51 -2.90
N PRO A 250 24.31 1.08 -2.56
CA PRO A 250 23.43 1.70 -3.54
C PRO A 250 23.98 3.05 -4.01
N PRO A 251 23.45 3.61 -5.13
CA PRO A 251 23.65 5.01 -5.46
C PRO A 251 23.32 5.93 -4.28
N GLU A 252 23.98 7.09 -4.18
CA GLU A 252 23.98 7.98 -3.02
C GLU A 252 22.59 8.36 -2.49
N ASP A 253 21.59 8.48 -3.38
CA ASP A 253 20.24 8.89 -3.02
C ASP A 253 19.27 7.70 -2.74
N TRP A 254 19.79 6.47 -2.70
CA TRP A 254 19.01 5.29 -2.36
C TRP A 254 19.44 4.73 -1.00
N LYS A 255 18.48 4.11 -0.32
CA LYS A 255 18.74 3.42 0.95
C LYS A 255 18.30 1.97 0.86
N TYR A 256 19.13 1.07 1.36
CA TYR A 256 18.77 -0.33 1.55
C TYR A 256 17.66 -0.47 2.58
N LEU A 257 16.72 -1.38 2.34
CA LEU A 257 15.59 -1.61 3.22
C LEU A 257 15.57 -3.04 3.78
N VAL A 258 15.50 -4.03 2.90
CA VAL A 258 15.37 -5.45 3.26
C VAL A 258 15.73 -6.35 2.09
N THR A 259 16.09 -7.60 2.37
CA THR A 259 16.35 -8.64 1.37
C THR A 259 15.30 -9.74 1.48
N TYR A 260 14.67 -10.08 0.36
CA TYR A 260 13.91 -11.31 0.17
C TYR A 260 14.83 -12.41 -0.34
N ARG A 261 14.68 -13.61 0.20
CA ARG A 261 15.33 -14.83 -0.29
C ARG A 261 14.25 -15.88 -0.55
N ARG A 262 14.19 -16.35 -1.79
CA ARG A 262 13.34 -17.49 -2.18
C ARG A 262 13.95 -18.78 -1.60
N GLU A 263 13.11 -19.64 -1.01
CA GLU A 263 13.49 -20.95 -0.48
C GLU A 263 13.50 -22.05 -1.55
#